data_eb411cfad8b572a7c23da44b6acb5c7e
#
_entry.id   eb411cfad8b572a7c23da44b6acb5c7e
#
_cell.length_a   1.000
_cell.length_b   1.000
_cell.length_c   1.000
_cell.angle_alpha   90.00
_cell.angle_beta   90.00
_cell.angle_gamma   90.00
#
_symmetry.space_group_name_H-M   'P 1'
#
loop_
_entity.id
_entity.type
_entity.pdbx_description
1 polymer ?
#
loop_
_entity_poly.entity_id
_entity_poly.type
_entity_poly.pdbx_seq_one_letter_code
_entity_poly.pdbx_strand_id
1 'polypeptide(L)'
;MAGIGWEFEKIFNWDGVGTSSSDYTDVTLEAQSPAGTSFTLFNSSAHYLYLGHSQKFDMAIFDVDTAGSLGALTWEYRKSDDTWVEFIPASGRFSTDPDDDEGGQYDFSEDGAEIFPANLLVDWATQTINSANLYWVR
;
A
#
# COMPACT_ATOMS: atom_id res chain seq x y z
N MET A 1 0.80 -3.28 13.48
CA MET A 1 0.79 -4.74 13.44
C MET A 1 2.16 -5.24 13.04
N ALA A 2 2.72 -6.15 13.79
CA ALA A 2 3.82 -6.95 13.28
C ALA A 2 3.23 -7.93 12.26
N GLY A 3 3.32 -7.62 10.98
CA GLY A 3 2.86 -8.53 9.94
C GLY A 3 3.59 -9.85 10.02
N ILE A 4 2.87 -10.93 9.81
CA ILE A 4 3.48 -12.20 9.41
C ILE A 4 3.89 -11.98 7.97
N GLY A 5 5.12 -11.63 7.74
CA GLY A 5 5.59 -11.34 6.39
C GLY A 5 6.65 -10.26 6.39
N TRP A 6 6.85 -9.73 5.25
CA TRP A 6 7.88 -8.77 4.96
C TRP A 6 7.55 -7.41 5.59
N GLU A 7 8.45 -6.90 6.40
CA GLU A 7 8.40 -5.50 6.79
C GLU A 7 8.80 -4.65 5.58
N PHE A 8 7.98 -3.67 5.24
CA PHE A 8 8.34 -2.71 4.21
C PHE A 8 9.53 -1.87 4.67
N GLU A 9 10.47 -1.62 3.79
CA GLU A 9 11.62 -0.77 4.11
C GLU A 9 11.23 0.69 4.17
N LYS A 10 10.25 1.08 3.34
CA LYS A 10 9.68 2.42 3.34
C LYS A 10 8.18 2.38 3.09
N ILE A 11 7.48 3.19 3.85
CA ILE A 11 6.07 3.49 3.65
C ILE A 11 5.92 5.01 3.67
N PHE A 12 5.41 5.57 2.56
CA PHE A 12 5.21 7.01 2.43
C PHE A 12 3.74 7.34 2.20
N ASN A 13 3.27 8.40 2.87
CA ASN A 13 2.10 9.13 2.41
C ASN A 13 2.55 10.25 1.48
N TRP A 14 1.90 10.37 0.34
CA TRP A 14 2.15 11.42 -0.63
C TRP A 14 0.89 12.26 -0.83
N ASP A 15 1.06 13.58 -0.86
CA ASP A 15 -0.05 14.53 -0.93
C ASP A 15 -0.59 14.74 -2.36
N GLY A 16 -0.08 14.03 -3.33
CA GLY A 16 -0.51 14.14 -4.73
C GLY A 16 0.12 15.31 -5.50
N VAL A 17 1.02 16.06 -4.88
CA VAL A 17 1.59 17.26 -5.48
C VAL A 17 3.11 17.24 -5.38
N GLY A 18 3.79 17.35 -6.54
CA GLY A 18 5.24 17.47 -6.59
C GLY A 18 6.01 16.19 -6.33
N THR A 19 7.31 16.30 -6.24
CA THR A 19 8.25 15.18 -6.01
C THR A 19 9.40 15.55 -5.09
N SER A 20 9.30 16.66 -4.39
CA SER A 20 10.30 17.05 -3.38
C SER A 20 10.13 16.21 -2.11
N SER A 21 11.16 16.15 -1.29
CA SER A 21 11.10 15.37 -0.04
C SER A 21 10.00 15.82 0.91
N SER A 22 9.58 17.09 0.84
CA SER A 22 8.49 17.63 1.66
C SER A 22 7.10 17.17 1.22
N ASP A 23 6.96 16.63 0.01
CA ASP A 23 5.70 16.13 -0.53
C ASP A 23 5.38 14.70 -0.05
N TYR A 24 6.39 14.02 0.52
CA TYR A 24 6.26 12.70 1.08
C TYR A 24 6.38 12.75 2.62
N THR A 25 5.48 12.07 3.31
CA THR A 25 5.59 11.84 4.74
C THR A 25 6.00 10.39 4.98
N ASP A 26 7.17 10.19 5.60
CA ASP A 26 7.64 8.85 5.98
C ASP A 26 6.86 8.37 7.21
N VAL A 27 6.02 7.36 7.02
CA VAL A 27 5.19 6.74 8.07
C VAL A 27 5.61 5.29 8.34
N THR A 28 6.81 4.92 7.94
CA THR A 28 7.30 3.54 8.04
C THR A 28 7.27 3.02 9.47
N LEU A 29 7.72 3.82 10.44
CA LEU A 29 7.76 3.41 11.84
C LEU A 29 6.35 3.28 12.43
N GLU A 30 5.49 4.25 12.15
CA GLU A 30 4.11 4.28 12.63
C GLU A 30 3.32 3.10 12.07
N ALA A 31 3.48 2.83 10.78
CA ALA A 31 2.76 1.77 10.08
C ALA A 31 3.15 0.36 10.54
N GLN A 32 4.37 0.18 11.01
CA GLN A 32 4.91 -1.14 11.35
C GLN A 32 5.08 -1.39 12.85
N SER A 33 4.71 -0.43 13.68
CA SER A 33 4.80 -0.58 15.13
C SER A 33 3.57 -1.27 15.70
N PRO A 34 3.70 -2.40 16.39
CA PRO A 34 2.54 -3.12 16.97
C PRO A 34 1.86 -2.37 18.11
N ALA A 35 2.53 -1.39 18.69
CA ALA A 35 1.99 -0.50 19.73
C ALA A 35 2.00 0.94 19.24
N GLY A 36 2.05 1.10 17.92
CA GLY A 36 2.35 2.36 17.28
C GLY A 36 1.23 3.37 17.32
N THR A 37 1.62 4.58 17.03
CA THR A 37 0.71 5.68 16.78
C THR A 37 0.06 5.43 15.42
N SER A 38 -1.26 5.38 15.39
CA SER A 38 -1.99 5.33 14.13
C SER A 38 -1.72 6.59 13.30
N PHE A 39 -1.75 6.46 12.00
CA PHE A 39 -1.62 7.58 11.08
C PHE A 39 -2.80 7.59 10.11
N THR A 40 -3.13 8.76 9.61
CA THR A 40 -4.20 8.92 8.63
C THR A 40 -3.69 8.59 7.23
N LEU A 41 -4.34 7.63 6.57
CA LEU A 41 -3.94 7.19 5.24
C LEU A 41 -4.19 8.24 4.17
N PHE A 42 -5.44 8.65 4.02
CA PHE A 42 -5.86 9.52 2.93
C PHE A 42 -6.71 10.67 3.46
N ASN A 43 -6.32 11.89 3.14
CA ASN A 43 -7.11 13.09 3.43
C ASN A 43 -7.87 13.61 2.19
N SER A 44 -7.57 13.07 1.02
CA SER A 44 -8.25 13.39 -0.23
C SER A 44 -8.04 12.30 -1.27
N SER A 45 -8.83 12.34 -2.34
CA SER A 45 -8.70 11.41 -3.47
C SER A 45 -7.40 11.57 -4.27
N ALA A 46 -6.65 12.64 -4.03
CA ALA A 46 -5.35 12.86 -4.68
C ALA A 46 -4.18 12.25 -3.90
N HIS A 47 -4.41 11.76 -2.69
CA HIS A 47 -3.35 11.17 -1.86
C HIS A 47 -3.05 9.73 -2.24
N TYR A 48 -1.80 9.34 -2.05
CA TYR A 48 -1.31 7.99 -2.31
C TYR A 48 -0.55 7.44 -1.11
N LEU A 49 -0.70 6.14 -0.90
CA LEU A 49 0.17 5.36 -0.01
C LEU A 49 1.19 4.60 -0.85
N TYR A 50 2.46 4.78 -0.55
CA TYR A 50 3.57 4.09 -1.21
C TYR A 50 4.11 3.00 -0.31
N LEU A 51 4.22 1.79 -0.84
CA LEU A 51 4.81 0.64 -0.18
C LEU A 51 6.08 0.24 -0.94
N GLY A 52 7.21 0.22 -0.27
CA GLY A 52 8.50 -0.06 -0.89
C GLY A 52 9.32 -1.12 -0.17
N HIS A 53 9.93 -2.02 -0.95
CA HIS A 53 10.83 -3.06 -0.45
C HIS A 53 11.95 -3.35 -1.45
N SER A 54 13.11 -3.81 -0.97
CA SER A 54 14.25 -4.18 -1.82
C SER A 54 14.03 -5.45 -2.64
N GLN A 55 13.01 -6.22 -2.30
CA GLN A 55 12.58 -7.41 -3.04
C GLN A 55 11.12 -7.24 -3.48
N LYS A 56 10.74 -7.92 -4.55
CA LYS A 56 9.34 -8.00 -4.94
C LYS A 56 8.54 -8.68 -3.83
N PHE A 57 7.39 -8.11 -3.53
CA PHE A 57 6.51 -8.59 -2.48
C PHE A 57 5.14 -8.94 -3.07
N ASP A 58 4.43 -9.82 -2.40
CA ASP A 58 3.17 -10.37 -2.88
C ASP A 58 1.98 -10.07 -1.98
N MET A 59 2.20 -9.42 -0.84
CA MET A 59 1.12 -9.12 0.10
C MET A 59 1.43 -7.91 0.97
N ALA A 60 0.40 -7.15 1.30
CA ALA A 60 0.38 -6.19 2.41
C ALA A 60 -0.80 -6.49 3.33
N ILE A 61 -0.57 -6.47 4.63
CA ILE A 61 -1.58 -6.66 5.65
C ILE A 61 -1.83 -5.33 6.33
N PHE A 62 -3.11 -5.00 6.52
CA PHE A 62 -3.56 -3.76 7.11
C PHE A 62 -4.34 -4.02 8.39
N ASP A 63 -3.93 -3.35 9.45
CA ASP A 63 -4.63 -3.29 10.74
C ASP A 63 -5.27 -1.90 10.84
N VAL A 64 -6.59 -1.87 10.83
CA VAL A 64 -7.37 -0.63 10.74
C VAL A 64 -7.88 -0.25 12.12
N ASP A 65 -7.26 0.75 12.72
CA ASP A 65 -7.67 1.27 14.03
C ASP A 65 -9.02 1.99 13.96
N THR A 66 -9.19 2.85 12.97
CA THR A 66 -10.46 3.54 12.73
C THR A 66 -10.83 3.42 11.26
N ALA A 67 -11.96 2.78 11.02
CA ALA A 67 -12.47 2.55 9.66
C ALA A 67 -12.72 3.86 8.92
N GLY A 68 -12.27 3.90 7.68
CA GLY A 68 -12.61 4.96 6.73
C GLY A 68 -13.85 4.60 5.90
N SER A 69 -14.31 5.55 5.14
CA SER A 69 -15.28 5.34 4.06
C SER A 69 -14.60 5.76 2.76
N LEU A 70 -13.70 4.92 2.30
CA LEU A 70 -13.00 5.14 1.04
C LEU A 70 -13.84 4.55 -0.08
N GLY A 71 -13.89 5.18 -1.20
CA GLY A 71 -14.46 4.58 -2.41
C GLY A 71 -13.54 3.53 -3.02
N ALA A 72 -13.72 3.24 -4.28
CA ALA A 72 -12.83 2.35 -5.01
C ALA A 72 -11.39 2.87 -4.96
N LEU A 73 -10.46 1.99 -4.61
CA LEU A 73 -9.03 2.27 -4.61
C LEU A 73 -8.41 1.80 -5.92
N THR A 74 -7.43 2.54 -6.39
CA THR A 74 -6.61 2.16 -7.54
C THR A 74 -5.24 1.75 -7.04
N TRP A 75 -4.75 0.60 -7.48
CA TRP A 75 -3.42 0.09 -7.18
C TRP A 75 -2.53 0.16 -8.42
N GLU A 76 -1.31 0.64 -8.24
CA GLU A 76 -0.33 0.78 -9.31
C GLU A 76 1.04 0.29 -8.83
N TYR A 77 1.83 -0.26 -9.76
CA TYR A 77 3.22 -0.63 -9.53
C TYR A 77 4.16 0.17 -10.44
N ARG A 78 5.41 0.31 -10.02
CA ARG A 78 6.42 1.08 -10.74
C ARG A 78 7.24 0.21 -11.67
N LYS A 79 7.34 0.59 -12.93
CA LYS A 79 8.11 -0.12 -13.96
C LYS A 79 9.53 0.43 -14.12
N SER A 80 10.35 -0.30 -14.86
CA SER A 80 11.72 0.08 -15.19
C SER A 80 11.82 1.37 -16.03
N ASP A 81 10.79 1.68 -16.79
CA ASP A 81 10.70 2.90 -17.59
C ASP A 81 10.18 4.12 -16.82
N ASP A 82 10.11 4.00 -15.50
CA ASP A 82 9.69 5.07 -14.60
C ASP A 82 8.21 5.44 -14.73
N THR A 83 7.38 4.52 -15.23
CA THR A 83 5.93 4.68 -15.29
C THR A 83 5.20 3.89 -14.21
N TRP A 84 3.98 4.34 -13.89
CA TRP A 84 3.04 3.63 -13.03
C TRP A 84 2.03 2.87 -13.88
N VAL A 85 1.76 1.63 -13.52
CA VAL A 85 0.78 0.79 -14.22
C VAL A 85 -0.21 0.22 -13.22
N GLU A 86 -1.48 0.41 -13.52
CA GLU A 86 -2.58 -0.11 -12.72
C GLU A 86 -2.63 -1.65 -12.77
N PHE A 87 -2.95 -2.25 -11.65
CA PHE A 87 -3.26 -3.67 -11.53
C PHE A 87 -4.40 -3.88 -10.53
N ILE A 88 -5.02 -5.03 -10.58
CA ILE A 88 -6.09 -5.41 -9.66
C ILE A 88 -5.52 -6.46 -8.71
N PRO A 89 -5.32 -6.13 -7.42
CA PRO A 89 -4.90 -7.11 -6.43
C PRO A 89 -6.04 -8.07 -6.09
N ALA A 90 -5.69 -9.22 -5.56
CA ALA A 90 -6.64 -10.09 -4.90
C ALA A 90 -6.81 -9.62 -3.45
N SER A 91 -8.01 -9.20 -3.08
CA SER A 91 -8.29 -8.75 -1.72
C SER A 91 -8.59 -9.93 -0.80
N GLY A 92 -8.01 -9.91 0.39
CA GLY A 92 -8.36 -10.81 1.47
C GLY A 92 -8.92 -10.01 2.64
N ARG A 93 -10.19 -10.23 2.95
CA ARG A 93 -10.82 -9.67 4.15
C ARG A 93 -10.77 -10.68 5.28
N PHE A 94 -10.52 -10.20 6.48
CA PHE A 94 -10.61 -11.00 7.70
C PHE A 94 -12.03 -10.95 8.25
N SER A 95 -13.02 -11.20 7.39
CA SER A 95 -14.41 -11.27 7.78
C SER A 95 -14.81 -12.68 8.19
N THR A 96 -15.64 -12.79 9.21
CA THR A 96 -16.29 -14.04 9.60
C THR A 96 -17.65 -14.25 8.91
N ASP A 97 -18.05 -13.30 8.06
CA ASP A 97 -19.30 -13.38 7.32
C ASP A 97 -19.09 -14.23 6.05
N PRO A 98 -19.74 -15.41 5.95
CA PRO A 98 -19.59 -16.26 4.79
C PRO A 98 -20.25 -15.70 3.52
N ASP A 99 -21.06 -14.65 3.65
CA ASP A 99 -21.71 -13.98 2.53
C ASP A 99 -20.89 -12.78 2.00
N ASP A 100 -19.74 -12.49 2.60
CA ASP A 100 -18.82 -11.43 2.19
C ASP A 100 -17.99 -11.86 0.96
N ASP A 101 -18.61 -12.62 0.10
CA ASP A 101 -18.08 -13.19 -1.15
C ASP A 101 -18.11 -12.16 -2.30
N GLU A 102 -18.54 -10.97 -1.99
CA GLU A 102 -18.53 -9.88 -2.93
C GLU A 102 -17.08 -9.44 -3.12
N GLY A 103 -16.45 -9.93 -4.17
CA GLY A 103 -15.09 -9.59 -4.63
C GLY A 103 -14.87 -8.10 -4.86
N GLY A 104 -15.30 -7.33 -3.88
CA GLY A 104 -15.01 -5.92 -3.77
C GLY A 104 -13.56 -5.74 -3.36
N GLN A 105 -12.92 -4.75 -3.93
CA GLN A 105 -11.61 -4.32 -3.51
C GLN A 105 -11.65 -3.99 -2.01
N TYR A 106 -10.56 -4.32 -1.32
CA TYR A 106 -10.36 -3.91 0.05
C TYR A 106 -10.45 -2.38 0.17
N ASP A 107 -11.27 -1.89 1.05
CA ASP A 107 -11.62 -0.47 1.17
C ASP A 107 -11.18 0.17 2.50
N PHE A 108 -10.36 -0.55 3.28
CA PHE A 108 -9.91 -0.12 4.60
C PHE A 108 -11.05 0.13 5.61
N SER A 109 -12.21 -0.49 5.42
CA SER A 109 -13.30 -0.45 6.40
C SER A 109 -13.09 -1.38 7.58
N GLU A 110 -12.20 -2.35 7.46
CA GLU A 110 -11.83 -3.35 8.46
C GLU A 110 -10.40 -3.85 8.23
N ASP A 111 -9.89 -4.66 9.14
CA ASP A 111 -8.61 -5.34 8.93
C ASP A 111 -8.65 -6.21 7.68
N GLY A 112 -7.57 -6.21 6.92
CA GLY A 112 -7.53 -6.97 5.69
C GLY A 112 -6.14 -7.09 5.09
N ALA A 113 -6.08 -7.70 3.92
CA ALA A 113 -4.86 -7.86 3.15
C ALA A 113 -5.12 -7.60 1.68
N GLU A 114 -4.11 -7.06 1.02
CA GLU A 114 -4.03 -7.00 -0.44
C GLU A 114 -2.93 -7.95 -0.91
N ILE A 115 -3.27 -8.80 -1.86
CA ILE A 115 -2.35 -9.74 -2.47
C ILE A 115 -1.94 -9.20 -3.83
N PHE A 116 -0.64 -9.02 -4.00
CA PHE A 116 -0.05 -8.48 -5.22
C PHE A 116 0.50 -9.64 -6.07
N PRO A 117 0.01 -9.83 -7.30
CA PRO A 117 0.48 -10.93 -8.13
C PRO A 117 1.86 -10.61 -8.73
N ALA A 118 2.89 -10.58 -7.89
CA ALA A 118 4.24 -10.10 -8.22
C ALA A 118 4.83 -10.74 -9.48
N ASN A 119 4.52 -12.01 -9.72
CA ASN A 119 4.95 -12.74 -10.91
C ASN A 119 4.21 -12.34 -12.19
N LEU A 120 3.09 -11.62 -12.07
CA LEU A 120 2.29 -11.12 -13.20
C LEU A 120 2.52 -9.63 -13.48
N LEU A 121 3.19 -8.92 -12.57
CA LEU A 121 3.52 -7.50 -12.74
C LEU A 121 4.71 -7.36 -13.67
N VAL A 122 4.42 -7.21 -14.95
CA VAL A 122 5.44 -7.17 -16.01
C VAL A 122 6.33 -5.95 -15.86
N ASP A 123 7.65 -6.19 -15.88
CA ASP A 123 8.67 -5.14 -15.82
C ASP A 123 8.66 -4.33 -14.49
N TRP A 124 8.10 -4.90 -13.43
CA TRP A 124 8.20 -4.31 -12.10
C TRP A 124 9.66 -4.26 -11.67
N ALA A 125 10.18 -3.08 -11.46
CA ALA A 125 11.59 -2.84 -11.20
C ALA A 125 11.80 -1.86 -10.06
N THR A 126 13.01 -1.85 -9.50
CA THR A 126 13.37 -0.85 -8.50
C THR A 126 13.49 0.53 -9.13
N GLN A 127 12.94 1.52 -8.45
CA GLN A 127 13.03 2.91 -8.82
C GLN A 127 13.25 3.77 -7.57
N THR A 128 13.91 4.91 -7.77
CA THR A 128 14.18 5.83 -6.66
C THR A 128 13.00 6.76 -6.46
N ILE A 129 12.37 6.67 -5.30
CA ILE A 129 11.33 7.59 -4.82
C ILE A 129 11.76 8.11 -3.46
N ASN A 130 11.77 9.42 -3.30
CA ASN A 130 12.19 10.08 -2.07
C ASN A 130 13.50 9.50 -1.49
N SER A 131 14.52 9.38 -2.34
CA SER A 131 15.85 8.85 -2.03
C SER A 131 15.94 7.34 -1.70
N ALA A 132 14.86 6.59 -1.82
CA ALA A 132 14.84 5.16 -1.60
C ALA A 132 14.66 4.41 -2.94
N ASN A 133 15.63 3.56 -3.29
CA ASN A 133 15.60 2.75 -4.53
C ASN A 133 15.04 1.36 -4.23
N LEU A 134 13.73 1.21 -4.41
CA LEU A 134 12.97 0.02 -4.02
C LEU A 134 11.99 -0.40 -5.13
N TYR A 135 11.44 -1.60 -4.99
CA TYR A 135 10.22 -1.99 -5.71
C TYR A 135 9.04 -1.29 -5.04
N TRP A 136 8.23 -0.59 -5.83
CA TRP A 136 7.16 0.24 -5.34
C TRP A 136 5.79 -0.21 -5.83
N VAL A 137 4.84 -0.19 -4.91
CA VAL A 137 3.40 -0.21 -5.15
C VAL A 137 2.79 1.02 -4.48
N ARG A 138 1.81 1.62 -5.11
CA ARG A 138 1.06 2.72 -4.51
C ARG A 138 -0.44 2.54 -4.68
#